data_1dffa56ecb278b29e4c41ddbdf2e3eb8
#
_entry.id   1dffa56ecb278b29e4c41ddbdf2e3eb8
#
_cell.length_a   1.000
_cell.length_b   1.000
_cell.length_c   1.000
_cell.angle_alpha   90.00
_cell.angle_beta   90.00
_cell.angle_gamma   90.00
#
_symmetry.space_group_name_H-M   'P 1'
#
loop_
_entity.id
_entity.type
_entity.pdbx_description
1 polymer ?
#
loop_
_entity_poly.entity_id
_entity_poly.type
_entity_poly.pdbx_seq_one_letter_code
_entity_poly.pdbx_strand_id
1 'polypeptide(L)'
;MYDFNFAKPATVADAVSALGAEDAQALGGGQTLIPTLKQRLASPSTLVSLGGIAEMHGIEAEDGALKIGGATTHATVAAETEPHYPALADMAAHIGDPAVRNRGTIGGSLANNDPSACYPCGALASGATIITNTREIAADDYFQGMFTTALDEGEIITAVRFPIPERANYQKFVQPASRFALVGVMVAKFGDGVRVAVTGASEDGVFRWSEAESALSANYAADAVDGLSVPADGMIGDLHGTPAYRAHLIQVLTKRAVAAS
;
A
#
# COMPACT_ATOMS: atom_id res chain seq x y z
N MET A 1 -23.14 -14.53 -3.60
CA MET A 1 -22.62 -13.85 -4.79
C MET A 1 -23.63 -13.97 -5.91
N TYR A 2 -23.62 -13.06 -6.86
CA TYR A 2 -24.27 -13.24 -8.16
C TYR A 2 -23.41 -14.15 -9.04
N ASP A 3 -23.97 -14.67 -10.12
CA ASP A 3 -23.22 -15.47 -11.10
C ASP A 3 -22.25 -14.58 -11.89
N PHE A 4 -21.10 -15.12 -12.23
CA PHE A 4 -20.08 -14.46 -13.04
C PHE A 4 -19.30 -15.50 -13.85
N ASN A 5 -18.69 -15.07 -14.94
CA ASN A 5 -17.69 -15.86 -15.66
C ASN A 5 -16.34 -15.73 -14.96
N PHE A 6 -15.48 -16.77 -15.10
CA PHE A 6 -14.17 -16.78 -14.48
C PHE A 6 -13.07 -17.05 -15.53
N ALA A 7 -12.30 -16.02 -15.85
CA ALA A 7 -11.16 -16.10 -16.76
C ALA A 7 -9.85 -16.33 -15.99
N LYS A 8 -8.96 -17.17 -16.52
CA LYS A 8 -7.62 -17.45 -16.01
C LYS A 8 -6.58 -17.22 -17.10
N PRO A 9 -6.25 -15.98 -17.43
CA PRO A 9 -5.23 -15.68 -18.41
C PRO A 9 -3.85 -16.14 -17.94
N ALA A 10 -2.98 -16.50 -18.88
CA ALA A 10 -1.60 -16.88 -18.60
C ALA A 10 -0.60 -15.73 -18.81
N THR A 11 -1.03 -14.66 -19.50
CA THR A 11 -0.21 -13.47 -19.80
C THR A 11 -0.94 -12.19 -19.42
N VAL A 12 -0.18 -11.09 -19.23
CA VAL A 12 -0.73 -9.75 -19.02
C VAL A 12 -1.59 -9.33 -20.22
N ALA A 13 -1.15 -9.61 -21.45
CA ALA A 13 -1.91 -9.26 -22.65
C ALA A 13 -3.29 -9.93 -22.71
N ASP A 14 -3.37 -11.22 -22.36
CA ASP A 14 -4.64 -11.96 -22.30
C ASP A 14 -5.54 -11.41 -21.17
N ALA A 15 -4.95 -11.02 -20.03
CA ALA A 15 -5.69 -10.41 -18.91
C ALA A 15 -6.30 -9.07 -19.32
N VAL A 16 -5.52 -8.20 -19.96
CA VAL A 16 -6.01 -6.90 -20.48
C VAL A 16 -7.12 -7.12 -21.51
N SER A 17 -6.96 -8.07 -22.44
CA SER A 17 -8.00 -8.44 -23.41
C SER A 17 -9.29 -8.90 -22.73
N ALA A 18 -9.18 -9.73 -21.67
CA ALA A 18 -10.33 -10.21 -20.92
C ALA A 18 -11.04 -9.11 -20.11
N LEU A 19 -10.27 -8.11 -19.62
CA LEU A 19 -10.81 -6.93 -18.92
C LEU A 19 -11.53 -5.95 -19.84
N GLY A 20 -11.34 -6.04 -21.15
CA GLY A 20 -12.11 -5.27 -22.12
C GLY A 20 -13.58 -5.69 -22.28
N ALA A 21 -14.01 -6.79 -21.63
CA ALA A 21 -15.43 -7.15 -21.59
C ALA A 21 -16.19 -6.23 -20.62
N GLU A 22 -17.46 -5.93 -20.96
CA GLU A 22 -18.34 -5.10 -20.13
C GLU A 22 -18.44 -5.67 -18.70
N ASP A 23 -18.31 -4.82 -17.70
CA ASP A 23 -18.32 -5.17 -16.26
C ASP A 23 -17.30 -6.27 -15.85
N ALA A 24 -16.21 -6.44 -16.60
CA ALA A 24 -15.13 -7.31 -16.19
C ALA A 24 -14.30 -6.66 -15.07
N GLN A 25 -13.86 -7.47 -14.10
CA GLN A 25 -13.09 -6.99 -12.96
C GLN A 25 -11.85 -7.84 -12.69
N ALA A 26 -10.70 -7.20 -12.47
CA ALA A 26 -9.47 -7.86 -12.10
C ALA A 26 -9.55 -8.48 -10.70
N LEU A 27 -9.06 -9.69 -10.56
CA LEU A 27 -8.97 -10.43 -9.30
C LEU A 27 -7.51 -10.74 -8.98
N GLY A 28 -6.91 -10.01 -8.04
CA GLY A 28 -5.64 -10.37 -7.40
C GLY A 28 -5.84 -11.46 -6.34
N GLY A 29 -5.46 -11.18 -5.09
CA GLY A 29 -5.63 -12.10 -3.96
C GLY A 29 -7.06 -12.30 -3.46
N GLY A 30 -8.00 -11.46 -3.88
CA GLY A 30 -9.42 -11.55 -3.56
C GLY A 30 -9.80 -11.20 -2.11
N GLN A 31 -8.89 -10.66 -1.32
CA GLN A 31 -9.12 -10.43 0.12
C GLN A 31 -10.11 -9.29 0.40
N THR A 32 -10.31 -8.38 -0.51
CA THR A 32 -11.37 -7.35 -0.48
C THR A 32 -12.53 -7.75 -1.40
N LEU A 33 -12.24 -8.08 -2.66
CA LEU A 33 -13.27 -8.31 -3.68
C LEU A 33 -14.17 -9.50 -3.34
N ILE A 34 -13.64 -10.65 -2.90
CA ILE A 34 -14.47 -11.82 -2.58
C ILE A 34 -15.45 -11.56 -1.43
N PRO A 35 -15.07 -10.94 -0.30
CA PRO A 35 -16.03 -10.48 0.70
C PRO A 35 -17.12 -9.56 0.15
N THR A 36 -16.74 -8.57 -0.69
CA THR A 36 -17.68 -7.65 -1.34
C THR A 36 -18.71 -8.39 -2.21
N LEU A 37 -18.26 -9.35 -3.01
CA LEU A 37 -19.14 -10.20 -3.82
C LEU A 37 -20.07 -11.09 -2.95
N LYS A 38 -19.56 -11.64 -1.84
CA LYS A 38 -20.37 -12.41 -0.90
C LYS A 38 -21.49 -11.59 -0.27
N GLN A 39 -21.24 -10.32 -0.02
CA GLN A 39 -22.24 -9.39 0.50
C GLN A 39 -23.15 -8.80 -0.60
N ARG A 40 -22.94 -9.16 -1.88
CA ARG A 40 -23.68 -8.66 -3.03
C ARG A 40 -23.58 -7.14 -3.25
N LEU A 41 -22.44 -6.55 -2.85
CA LEU A 41 -22.15 -5.14 -3.05
C LEU A 41 -21.52 -4.84 -4.42
N ALA A 42 -21.14 -5.89 -5.18
CA ALA A 42 -20.68 -5.81 -6.55
C ALA A 42 -21.20 -7.03 -7.34
N SER A 43 -21.34 -6.87 -8.67
CA SER A 43 -21.85 -7.90 -9.56
C SER A 43 -21.13 -7.89 -10.93
N PRO A 44 -19.80 -8.13 -10.96
CA PRO A 44 -19.08 -8.17 -12.23
C PRO A 44 -19.61 -9.29 -13.11
N SER A 45 -19.61 -9.08 -14.43
CA SER A 45 -19.95 -10.11 -15.42
C SER A 45 -18.87 -11.18 -15.53
N THR A 46 -17.61 -10.77 -15.35
CA THR A 46 -16.43 -11.62 -15.46
C THR A 46 -15.39 -11.25 -14.41
N LEU A 47 -14.85 -12.24 -13.72
CA LEU A 47 -13.65 -12.09 -12.89
C LEU A 47 -12.43 -12.58 -13.67
N VAL A 48 -11.44 -11.70 -13.82
CA VAL A 48 -10.16 -11.99 -14.50
C VAL A 48 -9.07 -12.21 -13.45
N SER A 49 -8.69 -13.48 -13.25
CA SER A 49 -7.71 -13.85 -12.25
C SER A 49 -6.27 -13.51 -12.69
N LEU A 50 -5.59 -12.65 -11.93
CA LEU A 50 -4.19 -12.27 -12.19
C LEU A 50 -3.18 -13.23 -11.55
N GLY A 51 -3.61 -14.05 -10.58
CA GLY A 51 -2.72 -14.89 -9.78
C GLY A 51 -2.06 -16.07 -10.54
N GLY A 52 -2.42 -16.33 -11.80
CA GLY A 52 -1.79 -17.34 -12.65
C GLY A 52 -0.75 -16.79 -13.65
N ILE A 53 -0.56 -15.46 -13.68
CA ILE A 53 0.32 -14.78 -14.65
C ILE A 53 1.74 -14.77 -14.09
N ALA A 54 2.62 -15.63 -14.61
CA ALA A 54 3.97 -15.84 -14.08
C ALA A 54 4.82 -14.55 -14.02
N GLU A 55 4.74 -13.71 -15.06
CA GLU A 55 5.47 -12.44 -15.16
C GLU A 55 5.05 -11.37 -14.13
N MET A 56 3.95 -11.57 -13.43
CA MET A 56 3.48 -10.69 -12.35
C MET A 56 3.92 -11.15 -10.95
N HIS A 57 4.74 -12.17 -10.82
CA HIS A 57 5.24 -12.70 -9.57
C HIS A 57 6.74 -12.48 -9.41
N GLY A 58 7.20 -12.51 -8.17
CA GLY A 58 8.61 -12.49 -7.82
C GLY A 58 9.10 -11.14 -7.33
N ILE A 59 10.35 -11.14 -6.86
CA ILE A 59 11.04 -9.97 -6.31
C ILE A 59 12.45 -9.97 -6.90
N GLU A 60 12.81 -8.86 -7.50
CA GLU A 60 14.11 -8.66 -8.14
C GLU A 60 14.78 -7.44 -7.52
N ALA A 61 16.06 -7.57 -7.14
CA ALA A 61 16.89 -6.45 -6.68
C ALA A 61 17.62 -5.86 -7.89
N GLU A 62 17.36 -4.61 -8.21
CA GLU A 62 17.92 -3.90 -9.36
C GLU A 62 18.37 -2.48 -8.95
N ASP A 63 19.62 -2.13 -9.20
CA ASP A 63 20.15 -0.75 -9.12
C ASP A 63 19.71 0.07 -7.90
N GLY A 64 19.78 -0.53 -6.69
CA GLY A 64 19.38 0.15 -5.44
C GLY A 64 17.87 0.21 -5.21
N ALA A 65 17.09 -0.58 -5.93
CA ALA A 65 15.66 -0.73 -5.77
C ALA A 65 15.23 -2.20 -5.72
N LEU A 66 14.03 -2.47 -5.20
CA LEU A 66 13.33 -3.74 -5.32
C LEU A 66 12.17 -3.60 -6.29
N LYS A 67 12.16 -4.41 -7.34
CA LYS A 67 11.00 -4.57 -8.21
C LYS A 67 10.20 -5.78 -7.76
N ILE A 68 8.94 -5.57 -7.43
CA ILE A 68 8.04 -6.58 -6.88
C ILE A 68 6.86 -6.76 -7.84
N GLY A 69 6.66 -7.96 -8.35
CA GLY A 69 5.55 -8.27 -9.25
C GLY A 69 4.18 -8.04 -8.58
N GLY A 70 3.22 -7.50 -9.33
CA GLY A 70 1.91 -7.07 -8.81
C GLY A 70 1.05 -8.21 -8.22
N ALA A 71 1.26 -9.45 -8.66
CA ALA A 71 0.59 -10.64 -8.12
C ALA A 71 1.37 -11.31 -6.96
N THR A 72 2.51 -10.75 -6.54
CA THR A 72 3.29 -11.27 -5.39
C THR A 72 2.50 -11.11 -4.09
N THR A 73 2.42 -12.20 -3.32
CA THR A 73 1.64 -12.21 -2.07
C THR A 73 2.33 -11.45 -0.95
N HIS A 74 1.57 -10.97 0.03
CA HIS A 74 2.14 -10.31 1.21
C HIS A 74 3.09 -11.23 1.98
N ALA A 75 2.81 -12.53 2.02
CA ALA A 75 3.67 -13.52 2.68
C ALA A 75 5.03 -13.62 1.97
N THR A 76 5.05 -13.63 0.64
CA THR A 76 6.28 -13.64 -0.15
C THR A 76 7.06 -12.34 0.02
N VAL A 77 6.39 -11.18 -0.02
CA VAL A 77 7.03 -9.88 0.24
C VAL A 77 7.68 -9.88 1.63
N ALA A 78 6.96 -10.32 2.68
CA ALA A 78 7.50 -10.36 4.04
C ALA A 78 8.72 -11.27 4.18
N ALA A 79 8.75 -12.40 3.46
CA ALA A 79 9.84 -13.37 3.56
C ALA A 79 11.08 -13.01 2.73
N GLU A 80 10.87 -12.41 1.54
CA GLU A 80 11.94 -12.28 0.56
C GLU A 80 12.53 -10.87 0.47
N THR A 81 11.84 -9.82 0.99
CA THR A 81 12.39 -8.46 1.00
C THR A 81 13.25 -8.16 2.22
N GLU A 82 13.21 -8.98 3.26
CA GLU A 82 13.92 -8.75 4.52
C GLU A 82 15.43 -8.48 4.34
N PRO A 83 16.19 -9.21 3.52
CA PRO A 83 17.63 -8.97 3.35
C PRO A 83 17.97 -7.63 2.66
N HIS A 84 17.03 -7.03 1.95
CA HIS A 84 17.24 -5.83 1.14
C HIS A 84 16.51 -4.61 1.69
N TYR A 85 15.29 -4.80 2.18
CA TYR A 85 14.44 -3.73 2.70
C TYR A 85 13.64 -4.21 3.92
N PRO A 86 14.29 -4.33 5.10
CA PRO A 86 13.66 -4.88 6.32
C PRO A 86 12.35 -4.20 6.72
N ALA A 87 12.27 -2.87 6.59
CA ALA A 87 11.05 -2.13 6.94
C ALA A 87 9.85 -2.48 6.04
N LEU A 88 10.07 -2.79 4.76
CA LEU A 88 9.02 -3.25 3.84
C LEU A 88 8.58 -4.68 4.18
N ALA A 89 9.53 -5.55 4.53
CA ALA A 89 9.27 -6.91 4.99
C ALA A 89 8.41 -6.91 6.27
N ASP A 90 8.82 -6.12 7.27
CA ASP A 90 8.10 -5.99 8.53
C ASP A 90 6.69 -5.43 8.32
N MET A 91 6.55 -4.40 7.50
CA MET A 91 5.24 -3.85 7.13
C MET A 91 4.33 -4.92 6.52
N ALA A 92 4.85 -5.71 5.58
CA ALA A 92 4.09 -6.79 4.92
C ALA A 92 3.70 -7.90 5.91
N ALA A 93 4.58 -8.25 6.86
CA ALA A 93 4.33 -9.25 7.91
C ALA A 93 3.19 -8.84 8.85
N HIS A 94 2.92 -7.54 8.99
CA HIS A 94 1.86 -6.99 9.83
C HIS A 94 0.53 -6.73 9.09
N ILE A 95 0.38 -7.16 7.85
CA ILE A 95 -0.89 -7.06 7.09
C ILE A 95 -1.80 -8.24 7.46
N GLY A 96 -2.96 -7.96 8.05
CA GLY A 96 -3.98 -8.96 8.34
C GLY A 96 -3.45 -10.15 9.17
N ASP A 97 -3.96 -11.32 8.85
CA ASP A 97 -3.52 -12.60 9.41
C ASP A 97 -2.78 -13.46 8.34
N PRO A 98 -2.24 -14.64 8.72
CA PRO A 98 -1.54 -15.50 7.76
C PRO A 98 -2.41 -15.94 6.56
N ALA A 99 -3.72 -16.14 6.74
CA ALA A 99 -4.61 -16.52 5.64
C ALA A 99 -4.76 -15.37 4.64
N VAL A 100 -4.87 -14.13 5.12
CA VAL A 100 -4.86 -12.91 4.29
C VAL A 100 -3.52 -12.78 3.56
N ARG A 101 -2.40 -12.88 4.28
CA ARG A 101 -1.07 -12.69 3.68
C ARG A 101 -0.71 -13.72 2.61
N ASN A 102 -1.15 -14.94 2.74
CA ASN A 102 -0.93 -16.00 1.75
C ASN A 102 -1.75 -15.84 0.45
N ARG A 103 -2.69 -14.92 0.41
CA ARG A 103 -3.58 -14.69 -0.73
C ARG A 103 -3.53 -13.26 -1.25
N GLY A 104 -3.59 -12.28 -0.35
CA GLY A 104 -3.52 -10.86 -0.70
C GLY A 104 -2.22 -10.53 -1.42
N THR A 105 -2.30 -9.66 -2.43
CA THR A 105 -1.17 -9.27 -3.29
C THR A 105 -0.87 -7.79 -3.17
N ILE A 106 0.38 -7.41 -3.43
CA ILE A 106 0.80 -6.00 -3.40
C ILE A 106 0.02 -5.16 -4.41
N GLY A 107 -0.10 -5.63 -5.66
CA GLY A 107 -0.86 -4.94 -6.70
C GLY A 107 -2.34 -4.80 -6.35
N GLY A 108 -2.96 -5.85 -5.78
CA GLY A 108 -4.35 -5.79 -5.34
C GLY A 108 -4.57 -4.77 -4.20
N SER A 109 -3.62 -4.66 -3.26
CA SER A 109 -3.69 -3.68 -2.18
C SER A 109 -3.56 -2.24 -2.70
N LEU A 110 -2.62 -1.99 -3.62
CA LEU A 110 -2.41 -0.66 -4.20
C LEU A 110 -3.56 -0.24 -5.12
N ALA A 111 -4.08 -1.17 -5.93
CA ALA A 111 -5.23 -0.89 -6.80
C ALA A 111 -6.52 -0.62 -6.02
N ASN A 112 -6.72 -1.29 -4.89
CA ASN A 112 -7.88 -1.05 -4.01
C ASN A 112 -7.77 0.28 -3.23
N ASN A 113 -6.57 0.73 -2.94
CA ASN A 113 -6.26 1.97 -2.21
C ASN A 113 -7.17 2.22 -1.00
N ASP A 114 -7.34 1.20 -0.15
CA ASP A 114 -8.06 1.35 1.11
C ASP A 114 -7.32 2.35 2.01
N PRO A 115 -7.99 3.33 2.61
CA PRO A 115 -7.36 4.35 3.45
C PRO A 115 -6.59 3.80 4.65
N SER A 116 -6.87 2.56 5.07
CA SER A 116 -6.18 1.87 6.18
C SER A 116 -5.18 0.81 5.71
N ALA A 117 -4.92 0.69 4.40
CA ALA A 117 -3.95 -0.24 3.87
C ALA A 117 -2.51 0.21 4.16
N CYS A 118 -1.60 -0.76 4.38
CA CYS A 118 -0.20 -0.46 4.69
C CYS A 118 0.62 -0.11 3.44
N TYR A 119 0.44 -0.81 2.32
CA TYR A 119 1.25 -0.60 1.11
C TYR A 119 1.17 0.80 0.50
N PRO A 120 0.03 1.50 0.47
CA PRO A 120 0.02 2.91 0.02
C PRO A 120 1.01 3.79 0.80
N CYS A 121 1.07 3.61 2.14
CA CYS A 121 2.04 4.28 2.99
C CYS A 121 3.49 3.89 2.64
N GLY A 122 3.76 2.60 2.48
CA GLY A 122 5.08 2.11 2.08
C GLY A 122 5.53 2.63 0.71
N ALA A 123 4.64 2.61 -0.28
CA ALA A 123 4.93 3.10 -1.62
C ALA A 123 5.21 4.61 -1.62
N LEU A 124 4.40 5.39 -0.90
CA LEU A 124 4.55 6.83 -0.83
C LEU A 124 5.82 7.25 -0.07
N ALA A 125 6.12 6.62 1.07
CA ALA A 125 7.33 6.88 1.83
C ALA A 125 8.61 6.45 1.09
N SER A 126 8.55 5.39 0.29
CA SER A 126 9.69 4.95 -0.52
C SER A 126 9.89 5.78 -1.79
N GLY A 127 8.95 6.64 -2.18
CA GLY A 127 8.95 7.24 -3.51
C GLY A 127 8.88 6.18 -4.62
N ALA A 128 8.07 5.16 -4.41
CA ALA A 128 7.96 4.02 -5.31
C ALA A 128 7.41 4.42 -6.69
N THR A 129 7.67 3.57 -7.68
CA THR A 129 7.06 3.67 -9.01
C THR A 129 6.09 2.51 -9.20
N ILE A 130 4.85 2.82 -9.51
CA ILE A 130 3.82 1.85 -9.88
C ILE A 130 3.96 1.57 -11.38
N ILE A 131 4.23 0.31 -11.72
CA ILE A 131 4.41 -0.13 -13.11
C ILE A 131 3.13 -0.83 -13.54
N THR A 132 2.52 -0.31 -14.60
CA THR A 132 1.30 -0.89 -15.16
C THR A 132 1.60 -1.59 -16.50
N ASN A 133 0.58 -2.14 -17.13
CA ASN A 133 0.69 -2.68 -18.49
C ASN A 133 0.87 -1.60 -19.57
N THR A 134 0.68 -0.32 -19.24
CA THR A 134 0.74 0.80 -20.20
C THR A 134 1.77 1.87 -19.87
N ARG A 135 2.11 2.09 -18.59
CA ARG A 135 2.94 3.21 -18.14
C ARG A 135 3.55 2.98 -16.76
N GLU A 136 4.46 3.87 -16.40
CA GLU A 136 4.98 4.01 -15.03
C GLU A 136 4.38 5.26 -14.39
N ILE A 137 3.96 5.16 -13.12
CA ILE A 137 3.33 6.25 -12.35
C ILE A 137 4.10 6.39 -11.03
N ALA A 138 4.57 7.59 -10.71
CA ALA A 138 5.18 7.86 -9.41
C ALA A 138 4.12 7.68 -8.29
N ALA A 139 4.52 7.15 -7.14
CA ALA A 139 3.59 6.99 -6.02
C ALA A 139 2.97 8.32 -5.56
N ASP A 140 3.70 9.43 -5.69
CA ASP A 140 3.20 10.77 -5.38
C ASP A 140 2.01 11.19 -6.29
N ASP A 141 1.93 10.66 -7.51
CA ASP A 141 0.87 10.95 -8.49
C ASP A 141 -0.20 9.85 -8.56
N TYR A 142 0.05 8.70 -7.91
CA TYR A 142 -0.79 7.52 -8.04
C TYR A 142 -2.03 7.54 -7.14
N PHE A 143 -1.89 7.98 -5.88
CA PHE A 143 -2.97 8.00 -4.90
C PHE A 143 -3.77 9.31 -5.02
N GLN A 144 -5.05 9.22 -5.38
CA GLN A 144 -5.90 10.38 -5.69
C GLN A 144 -7.09 10.53 -4.75
N GLY A 145 -7.03 9.93 -3.58
CA GLY A 145 -8.09 9.94 -2.58
C GLY A 145 -8.45 8.53 -2.11
N MET A 146 -9.38 8.41 -1.16
CA MET A 146 -9.83 7.09 -0.67
C MET A 146 -10.42 6.27 -1.81
N PHE A 147 -9.94 5.03 -1.95
CA PHE A 147 -10.38 4.10 -3.00
C PHE A 147 -10.24 4.63 -4.44
N THR A 148 -9.48 5.72 -4.62
CA THR A 148 -9.26 6.35 -5.93
C THR A 148 -7.77 6.37 -6.26
N THR A 149 -7.44 5.92 -7.45
CA THR A 149 -6.07 5.85 -7.98
C THR A 149 -6.00 6.45 -9.38
N ALA A 150 -4.78 6.66 -9.89
CA ALA A 150 -4.54 7.12 -11.25
C ALA A 150 -4.66 6.01 -12.32
N LEU A 151 -5.09 4.80 -11.96
CA LEU A 151 -5.32 3.72 -12.94
C LEU A 151 -6.47 4.06 -13.86
N ASP A 152 -6.26 3.85 -15.14
CA ASP A 152 -7.32 3.88 -16.15
C ASP A 152 -8.17 2.59 -16.10
N GLU A 153 -9.35 2.60 -16.72
CA GLU A 153 -10.19 1.41 -16.85
C GLU A 153 -9.44 0.31 -17.63
N GLY A 154 -9.42 -0.91 -17.06
CA GLY A 154 -8.71 -2.05 -17.64
C GLY A 154 -7.18 -2.01 -17.42
N GLU A 155 -6.62 -0.98 -16.80
CA GLU A 155 -5.20 -0.89 -16.47
C GLU A 155 -4.87 -1.80 -15.27
N ILE A 156 -3.76 -2.54 -15.37
CA ILE A 156 -3.33 -3.51 -14.32
C ILE A 156 -1.94 -3.15 -13.80
N ILE A 157 -1.76 -3.20 -12.48
CA ILE A 157 -0.43 -3.10 -11.86
C ILE A 157 0.34 -4.40 -12.12
N THR A 158 1.35 -4.34 -12.95
CA THR A 158 2.21 -5.49 -13.28
C THR A 158 3.35 -5.66 -12.30
N ALA A 159 3.91 -4.55 -11.79
CA ALA A 159 4.96 -4.53 -10.77
C ALA A 159 4.97 -3.20 -9.99
N VAL A 160 5.76 -3.16 -8.92
CA VAL A 160 6.06 -1.93 -8.17
C VAL A 160 7.56 -1.91 -7.92
N ARG A 161 8.22 -0.78 -8.19
CA ARG A 161 9.64 -0.56 -7.92
C ARG A 161 9.78 0.33 -6.70
N PHE A 162 10.44 -0.20 -5.66
CA PHE A 162 10.72 0.49 -4.40
C PHE A 162 12.20 0.86 -4.32
N PRO A 163 12.58 2.14 -4.40
CA PRO A 163 13.93 2.57 -4.00
C PRO A 163 14.23 2.11 -2.58
N ILE A 164 15.44 1.58 -2.37
CA ILE A 164 15.89 1.10 -1.06
C ILE A 164 16.47 2.28 -0.27
N PRO A 165 15.88 2.65 0.89
CA PRO A 165 16.37 3.74 1.71
C PRO A 165 17.63 3.34 2.50
N GLU A 166 18.41 4.33 2.95
CA GLU A 166 19.51 4.12 3.89
C GLU A 166 19.01 3.61 5.25
N ARG A 167 17.86 4.13 5.69
CA ARG A 167 17.17 3.77 6.94
C ARG A 167 15.68 3.89 6.73
N ALA A 168 14.91 2.96 7.27
CA ALA A 168 13.46 3.07 7.28
C ALA A 168 12.86 2.27 8.42
N ASN A 169 11.68 2.67 8.86
CA ASN A 169 10.87 1.89 9.80
C ASN A 169 9.38 2.19 9.58
N TYR A 170 8.56 1.17 9.76
CA TYR A 170 7.10 1.28 9.74
C TYR A 170 6.53 1.05 11.13
N GLN A 171 5.76 2.00 11.62
CA GLN A 171 5.04 1.89 12.88
C GLN A 171 3.53 1.88 12.64
N LYS A 172 2.84 0.96 13.28
CA LYS A 172 1.41 0.76 13.11
C LYS A 172 0.70 0.70 14.45
N PHE A 173 -0.28 1.57 14.64
CA PHE A 173 -1.26 1.41 15.70
C PHE A 173 -2.39 0.51 15.18
N VAL A 174 -2.40 -0.72 15.66
CA VAL A 174 -3.25 -1.79 15.14
C VAL A 174 -4.67 -1.68 15.71
N GLN A 175 -5.67 -1.72 14.85
CA GLN A 175 -7.05 -1.92 15.25
C GLN A 175 -7.22 -3.40 15.67
N PRO A 176 -7.57 -3.68 16.94
CA PRO A 176 -7.50 -5.05 17.49
C PRO A 176 -8.33 -6.09 16.75
N ALA A 177 -9.52 -5.72 16.27
CA ALA A 177 -10.44 -6.65 15.63
C ALA A 177 -10.04 -7.01 14.20
N SER A 178 -9.68 -6.02 13.38
CA SER A 178 -9.42 -6.17 11.94
C SER A 178 -7.93 -6.28 11.59
N ARG A 179 -7.06 -5.83 12.51
CA ARG A 179 -5.61 -5.64 12.29
C ARG A 179 -5.27 -4.59 11.22
N PHE A 180 -6.23 -3.80 10.78
CA PHE A 180 -5.97 -2.62 9.97
C PHE A 180 -5.19 -1.57 10.74
N ALA A 181 -4.53 -0.65 10.03
CA ALA A 181 -3.93 0.51 10.66
C ALA A 181 -5.02 1.49 11.11
N LEU A 182 -5.19 1.69 12.43
CA LEU A 182 -5.90 2.86 12.91
C LEU A 182 -5.13 4.12 12.49
N VAL A 183 -3.82 4.09 12.67
CA VAL A 183 -2.81 4.98 12.08
C VAL A 183 -1.57 4.15 11.78
N GLY A 184 -0.99 4.31 10.60
CA GLY A 184 0.31 3.76 10.25
C GLY A 184 1.22 4.87 9.74
N VAL A 185 2.49 4.83 10.12
CA VAL A 185 3.49 5.80 9.66
C VAL A 185 4.73 5.06 9.19
N MET A 186 5.20 5.39 8.00
CA MET A 186 6.50 4.97 7.50
C MET A 186 7.42 6.17 7.35
N VAL A 187 8.61 6.06 7.94
CA VAL A 187 9.69 7.01 7.76
C VAL A 187 10.77 6.32 6.93
N ALA A 188 11.22 6.95 5.88
CA ALA A 188 12.30 6.46 5.02
C ALA A 188 13.31 7.58 4.75
N LYS A 189 14.60 7.31 5.07
CA LYS A 189 15.72 8.25 4.86
C LYS A 189 16.50 7.82 3.62
N PHE A 190 16.70 8.75 2.73
CA PHE A 190 17.55 8.66 1.54
C PHE A 190 18.70 9.66 1.61
N GLY A 191 19.65 9.55 0.69
CA GLY A 191 20.78 10.50 0.62
C GLY A 191 20.37 11.95 0.33
N ASP A 192 19.22 12.16 -0.30
CA ASP A 192 18.66 13.46 -0.68
C ASP A 192 17.58 14.01 0.28
N GLY A 193 17.17 13.22 1.31
CA GLY A 193 16.20 13.67 2.30
C GLY A 193 15.42 12.54 2.97
N VAL A 194 14.42 12.93 3.73
CA VAL A 194 13.53 12.03 4.46
C VAL A 194 12.12 12.14 3.91
N ARG A 195 11.46 10.99 3.77
CA ARG A 195 10.04 10.90 3.41
C ARG A 195 9.26 10.32 4.60
N VAL A 196 8.12 10.91 4.89
CA VAL A 196 7.20 10.47 5.98
C VAL A 196 5.81 10.32 5.39
N ALA A 197 5.34 9.09 5.28
CA ALA A 197 3.98 8.82 4.81
C ALA A 197 3.09 8.30 5.93
N VAL A 198 1.82 8.64 5.85
CA VAL A 198 0.79 8.32 6.86
C VAL A 198 -0.39 7.63 6.20
N THR A 199 -0.86 6.55 6.80
CA THR A 199 -2.08 5.83 6.41
C THR A 199 -3.02 5.67 7.60
N GLY A 200 -4.29 5.39 7.35
CA GLY A 200 -5.31 5.11 8.36
C GLY A 200 -5.91 6.35 9.02
N ALA A 201 -5.35 7.53 8.81
CA ALA A 201 -5.71 8.72 9.58
C ALA A 201 -6.62 9.71 8.83
N SER A 202 -6.36 9.98 7.54
CA SER A 202 -7.03 11.04 6.78
C SER A 202 -8.24 10.53 6.01
N GLU A 203 -9.27 11.37 5.89
CA GLU A 203 -10.42 11.18 5.00
C GLU A 203 -10.04 11.23 3.51
N ASP A 204 -8.90 11.85 3.17
CA ASP A 204 -8.35 11.89 1.81
C ASP A 204 -7.47 10.66 1.48
N GLY A 205 -7.31 9.72 2.42
CA GLY A 205 -6.46 8.53 2.23
C GLY A 205 -5.01 8.73 2.69
N VAL A 206 -4.08 8.05 2.03
CA VAL A 206 -2.65 8.12 2.34
C VAL A 206 -2.08 9.50 1.96
N PHE A 207 -1.18 10.03 2.80
CA PHE A 207 -0.55 11.34 2.54
C PHE A 207 0.88 11.41 3.08
N ARG A 208 1.64 12.42 2.63
CA ARG A 208 2.97 12.75 3.14
C ARG A 208 2.88 13.89 4.16
N TRP A 209 3.66 13.76 5.26
CA TRP A 209 3.76 14.81 6.27
C TRP A 209 5.00 15.67 6.03
N SER A 210 4.86 16.69 5.18
CA SER A 210 5.97 17.53 4.66
C SER A 210 6.73 18.30 5.74
N GLU A 211 6.05 18.73 6.82
CA GLU A 211 6.70 19.43 7.93
C GLU A 211 7.66 18.50 8.68
N ALA A 212 7.24 17.24 8.91
CA ALA A 212 8.12 16.25 9.52
C ALA A 212 9.27 15.86 8.59
N GLU A 213 9.03 15.73 7.28
CA GLU A 213 10.07 15.47 6.29
C GLU A 213 11.14 16.55 6.30
N SER A 214 10.74 17.83 6.34
CA SER A 214 11.65 18.96 6.39
C SER A 214 12.49 18.95 7.68
N ALA A 215 11.85 18.74 8.83
CA ALA A 215 12.53 18.68 10.13
C ALA A 215 13.52 17.51 10.22
N LEU A 216 13.10 16.32 9.78
CA LEU A 216 13.92 15.11 9.81
C LEU A 216 15.05 15.11 8.77
N SER A 217 14.85 15.78 7.65
CA SER A 217 15.92 15.98 6.65
C SER A 217 17.01 16.89 7.18
N ALA A 218 16.67 17.91 7.99
CA ALA A 218 17.62 18.78 8.66
C ALA A 218 18.33 18.10 9.85
N ASN A 219 17.59 17.32 10.64
CA ASN A 219 18.10 16.58 11.80
C ASN A 219 17.35 15.26 11.94
N TYR A 220 17.99 14.14 11.61
CA TYR A 220 17.38 12.81 11.72
C TYR A 220 17.39 12.30 13.16
N ALA A 221 16.52 12.88 13.99
CA ALA A 221 16.36 12.53 15.39
C ALA A 221 14.88 12.59 15.80
N ALA A 222 14.46 11.72 16.74
CA ALA A 222 13.06 11.63 17.13
C ALA A 222 12.49 12.92 17.74
N ASP A 223 13.34 13.73 18.37
CA ASP A 223 12.97 15.03 18.94
C ASP A 223 12.83 16.15 17.88
N ALA A 224 13.33 15.94 16.65
CA ALA A 224 13.16 16.90 15.57
C ALA A 224 11.68 17.17 15.21
N VAL A 225 10.78 16.23 15.53
CA VAL A 225 9.34 16.39 15.33
C VAL A 225 8.59 16.85 16.59
N ASP A 226 9.31 17.22 17.66
CA ASP A 226 8.70 17.80 18.86
C ASP A 226 8.05 19.15 18.53
N GLY A 227 6.81 19.33 18.99
CA GLY A 227 6.06 20.55 18.68
C GLY A 227 5.40 20.60 17.29
N LEU A 228 5.70 19.64 16.40
CA LEU A 228 4.97 19.49 15.15
C LEU A 228 3.66 18.71 15.40
N SER A 229 2.62 19.07 14.67
CA SER A 229 1.34 18.36 14.73
C SER A 229 0.64 18.40 13.37
N VAL A 230 -0.06 17.33 13.04
CA VAL A 230 -0.99 17.34 11.90
C VAL A 230 -2.33 17.90 12.39
N PRO A 231 -3.00 18.81 11.64
CA PRO A 231 -4.34 19.28 11.98
C PRO A 231 -5.32 18.10 12.16
N ALA A 232 -6.22 18.21 13.13
CA ALA A 232 -7.27 17.20 13.32
C ALA A 232 -8.39 17.31 12.27
N ASP A 233 -8.52 18.46 11.61
CA ASP A 233 -9.46 18.67 10.53
C ASP A 233 -9.10 17.77 9.33
N GLY A 234 -10.08 17.11 8.72
CA GLY A 234 -9.88 16.12 7.68
C GLY A 234 -9.35 14.74 8.14
N MET A 235 -9.22 14.53 9.47
CA MET A 235 -8.91 13.20 10.01
C MET A 235 -10.19 12.39 10.23
N ILE A 236 -10.10 11.07 9.99
CA ILE A 236 -11.21 10.12 10.18
C ILE A 236 -11.67 10.13 11.65
N GLY A 237 -12.97 10.32 11.85
CA GLY A 237 -13.65 10.20 13.16
C GLY A 237 -14.61 9.02 13.16
N ASP A 238 -14.38 8.01 14.00
CA ASP A 238 -15.22 6.83 14.12
C ASP A 238 -15.25 6.28 15.56
N LEU A 239 -15.89 5.12 15.74
CA LEU A 239 -15.97 4.45 17.05
C LEU A 239 -14.58 3.97 17.58
N HIS A 240 -13.54 3.95 16.75
CA HIS A 240 -12.22 3.47 17.13
C HIS A 240 -11.26 4.60 17.50
N GLY A 241 -11.55 5.84 17.07
CA GLY A 241 -10.71 6.98 17.40
C GLY A 241 -11.28 8.31 16.90
N THR A 242 -11.08 9.35 17.70
CA THR A 242 -11.40 10.72 17.28
C THR A 242 -10.37 11.26 16.31
N PRO A 243 -10.71 12.28 15.48
CA PRO A 243 -9.75 13.00 14.64
C PRO A 243 -8.50 13.47 15.39
N ALA A 244 -8.69 14.09 16.56
CA ALA A 244 -7.60 14.56 17.41
C ALA A 244 -6.69 13.43 17.91
N TYR A 245 -7.26 12.26 18.23
CA TYR A 245 -6.46 11.09 18.63
C TYR A 245 -5.63 10.54 17.48
N ARG A 246 -6.18 10.46 16.27
CA ARG A 246 -5.44 10.02 15.09
C ARG A 246 -4.31 11.00 14.75
N ALA A 247 -4.58 12.30 14.76
CA ALA A 247 -3.57 13.34 14.57
C ALA A 247 -2.42 13.23 15.60
N HIS A 248 -2.74 13.01 16.89
CA HIS A 248 -1.74 12.78 17.93
C HIS A 248 -0.90 11.51 17.66
N LEU A 249 -1.53 10.42 17.26
CA LEU A 249 -0.82 9.17 16.97
C LEU A 249 0.19 9.32 15.82
N ILE A 250 -0.05 10.16 14.84
CA ILE A 250 0.89 10.40 13.73
C ILE A 250 2.24 10.86 14.28
N GLN A 251 2.28 11.86 15.15
CA GLN A 251 3.53 12.35 15.76
C GLN A 251 4.20 11.24 16.60
N VAL A 252 3.45 10.55 17.44
CA VAL A 252 3.96 9.49 18.31
C VAL A 252 4.61 8.36 17.49
N LEU A 253 3.94 7.92 16.42
CA LEU A 253 4.44 6.84 15.56
C LEU A 253 5.64 7.29 14.72
N THR A 254 5.65 8.55 14.26
CA THR A 254 6.81 9.11 13.56
C THR A 254 8.04 9.08 14.44
N LYS A 255 7.94 9.54 15.70
CA LYS A 255 9.05 9.49 16.68
C LYS A 255 9.55 8.06 16.90
N ARG A 256 8.63 7.10 17.03
CA ARG A 256 8.97 5.68 17.19
C ARG A 256 9.66 5.13 15.95
N ALA A 257 9.17 5.47 14.76
CA ALA A 257 9.77 5.03 13.50
C ALA A 257 11.21 5.55 13.35
N VAL A 258 11.46 6.83 13.66
CA VAL A 258 12.81 7.40 13.63
C VAL A 258 13.74 6.74 14.66
N ALA A 259 13.25 6.46 15.87
CA ALA A 259 14.05 5.84 16.92
C ALA A 259 14.39 4.37 16.64
N ALA A 260 13.60 3.68 15.80
CA ALA A 260 13.74 2.25 15.49
C ALA A 260 14.39 1.99 14.11
N SER A 261 14.71 3.01 13.35
CA SER A 261 15.29 2.91 12.00
C SER A 261 16.81 2.86 11.98
#